data_a371a3f4279887065161b71fd5a6c7c4
#
_entry.id   a371a3f4279887065161b71fd5a6c7c4
#
_cell.length_a   1.000
_cell.length_b   1.000
_cell.length_c   1.000
_cell.angle_alpha   90.00
_cell.angle_beta   90.00
_cell.angle_gamma   90.00
#
_symmetry.space_group_name_H-M   'P 1'
#
loop_
_entity.id
_entity.type
_entity.pdbx_description
1 polymer ?
#
loop_
_entity_poly.entity_id
_entity_poly.type
_entity_poly.pdbx_seq_one_letter_code
_entity_poly.pdbx_strand_id
1 'polypeptide(L)'
;RQMCIRDSYPRYADNKFNGRVTRLLCTPLIKSLIKLFGNNDYLEFIDSFRYPLAGEYALKKNLLRDLRIPSDWGLEIGILSELQRNYSSKLCCQVDLADHYDHKHQDLSEDDKSKGLSRMTIDITKAFLRKMATQGHIFTEESFRTLKATYFRKALEYIDIYKDDAKINGLSLDINLEEKTVELFAENIISAGKSFLSQPMEKPFIPSWQRIEYASPGFIKKLRQAVTQDND
;
A
#
# COMPACT_ATOMS: atom_id res chain seq x y z
N ARG A 1 4.31 -14.41 17.82
CA ARG A 1 4.09 -13.67 16.58
C ARG A 1 2.61 -13.34 16.48
N GLN A 2 2.25 -12.11 16.23
CA GLN A 2 0.85 -11.64 16.20
C GLN A 2 0.33 -11.45 14.78
N MET A 3 1.22 -11.33 13.80
CA MET A 3 0.91 -11.17 12.39
C MET A 3 1.96 -11.87 11.53
N CYS A 4 1.51 -12.53 10.49
CA CYS A 4 2.34 -12.99 9.39
C CYS A 4 1.84 -12.35 8.12
N ILE A 5 2.73 -11.73 7.36
CA ILE A 5 2.45 -11.18 6.03
C ILE A 5 3.11 -12.10 5.02
N ARG A 6 2.39 -12.41 3.96
CA ARG A 6 2.95 -13.09 2.81
C ARG A 6 3.89 -12.16 2.08
N ASP A 7 5.12 -12.57 1.85
CA ASP A 7 6.15 -11.71 1.28
C ASP A 7 6.71 -12.19 -0.05
N SER A 8 6.31 -13.30 -0.56
CA SER A 8 6.78 -13.70 -1.87
C SER A 8 5.70 -13.65 -2.92
N TYR A 9 5.74 -12.58 -3.63
CA TYR A 9 5.50 -12.69 -5.05
C TYR A 9 6.83 -13.11 -5.66
N PRO A 10 6.91 -14.22 -6.37
CA PRO A 10 8.03 -14.41 -7.26
C PRO A 10 8.08 -13.16 -8.13
N ARG A 11 9.19 -12.48 -8.12
CA ARG A 11 9.41 -11.34 -9.03
C ARG A 11 9.17 -11.76 -10.49
N TYR A 12 9.02 -13.05 -10.71
CA TYR A 12 9.07 -13.76 -11.97
C TYR A 12 7.99 -14.86 -12.03
N ALA A 13 6.74 -14.50 -12.34
CA ALA A 13 5.77 -15.48 -12.81
C ALA A 13 5.64 -15.33 -14.34
N ASP A 14 5.59 -16.44 -15.05
CA ASP A 14 5.41 -16.50 -16.52
C ASP A 14 6.37 -15.62 -17.33
N ASN A 15 7.66 -15.57 -16.94
CA ASN A 15 8.69 -14.75 -17.59
C ASN A 15 8.41 -13.23 -17.56
N LYS A 16 7.62 -12.75 -16.62
CA LYS A 16 7.29 -11.34 -16.44
C LYS A 16 7.61 -10.84 -15.04
N PHE A 17 7.95 -9.56 -14.95
CA PHE A 17 8.03 -8.87 -13.67
C PHE A 17 6.65 -8.59 -13.09
N ASN A 18 6.38 -9.09 -11.90
CA ASN A 18 5.16 -8.84 -11.15
C ASN A 18 5.32 -7.64 -10.18
N GLY A 19 4.22 -7.26 -9.51
CA GLY A 19 4.23 -6.26 -8.46
C GLY A 19 4.54 -4.84 -8.93
N ARG A 20 4.03 -4.43 -10.10
CA ARG A 20 4.27 -3.10 -10.68
C ARG A 20 4.06 -1.97 -9.69
N VAL A 21 2.95 -1.97 -8.93
CA VAL A 21 2.66 -0.93 -7.94
C VAL A 21 3.65 -0.95 -6.78
N THR A 22 4.06 -2.11 -6.31
CA THR A 22 5.11 -2.20 -5.29
C THR A 22 6.44 -1.69 -5.80
N ARG A 23 6.87 -2.16 -6.99
CA ARG A 23 8.19 -1.85 -7.57
C ARG A 23 8.31 -0.37 -7.96
N LEU A 24 7.30 0.15 -8.66
CA LEU A 24 7.37 1.47 -9.29
C LEU A 24 6.69 2.57 -8.48
N LEU A 25 5.79 2.25 -7.54
CA LEU A 25 5.17 3.23 -6.66
C LEU A 25 5.68 3.12 -5.22
N CYS A 26 5.36 2.04 -4.51
CA CYS A 26 5.59 1.97 -3.07
C CYS A 26 7.07 2.13 -2.71
N THR A 27 7.93 1.32 -3.30
CA THR A 27 9.37 1.35 -2.98
C THR A 27 10.00 2.71 -3.29
N PRO A 28 9.87 3.29 -4.51
CA PRO A 28 10.43 4.62 -4.78
C PRO A 28 9.79 5.73 -3.94
N LEU A 29 8.49 5.64 -3.63
CA LEU A 29 7.79 6.63 -2.80
C LEU A 29 8.30 6.61 -1.37
N ILE A 30 8.43 5.44 -0.74
CA ILE A 30 8.98 5.30 0.61
C ILE A 30 10.40 5.88 0.67
N LYS A 31 11.27 5.52 -0.28
CA LYS A 31 12.63 6.08 -0.35
C LYS A 31 12.65 7.59 -0.55
N SER A 32 11.70 8.12 -1.29
CA SER A 32 11.55 9.57 -1.48
C SER A 32 11.06 10.28 -0.23
N LEU A 33 10.11 9.69 0.49
CA LEU A 33 9.64 10.20 1.77
C LEU A 33 10.76 10.21 2.81
N ILE A 34 11.55 9.13 2.90
CA ILE A 34 12.74 9.07 3.77
C ILE A 34 13.74 10.17 3.40
N LYS A 35 14.00 10.38 2.11
CA LYS A 35 14.95 11.39 1.64
C LYS A 35 14.51 12.82 1.99
N LEU A 36 13.21 13.11 1.94
CA LEU A 36 12.68 14.46 2.16
C LEU A 36 12.38 14.77 3.63
N PHE A 37 11.88 13.79 4.37
CA PHE A 37 11.38 14.00 5.74
C PHE A 37 12.26 13.34 6.81
N GLY A 38 13.32 12.66 6.40
CA GLY A 38 14.16 11.86 7.28
C GLY A 38 13.59 10.46 7.53
N ASN A 39 14.46 9.58 8.03
CA ASN A 39 14.04 8.25 8.45
C ASN A 39 13.30 8.33 9.78
N ASN A 40 12.25 7.53 9.92
CA ASN A 40 11.50 7.37 11.15
C ASN A 40 11.01 5.91 11.27
N ASP A 41 10.61 5.53 12.47
CA ASP A 41 10.21 4.14 12.79
C ASP A 41 9.10 3.61 11.86
N TYR A 42 8.20 4.47 11.39
CA TYR A 42 7.14 4.07 10.48
C TYR A 42 7.64 3.78 9.07
N LEU A 43 8.41 4.70 8.51
CA LEU A 43 8.95 4.51 7.16
C LEU A 43 9.93 3.34 7.13
N GLU A 44 10.76 3.18 8.17
CA GLU A 44 11.64 2.02 8.32
C GLU A 44 10.85 0.71 8.42
N PHE A 45 9.78 0.71 9.21
CA PHE A 45 8.91 -0.46 9.33
C PHE A 45 8.29 -0.85 7.99
N ILE A 46 7.70 0.10 7.24
CA ILE A 46 7.10 -0.22 5.94
C ILE A 46 8.15 -0.62 4.91
N ASP A 47 9.31 0.04 4.91
CA ASP A 47 10.44 -0.26 4.01
C ASP A 47 11.05 -1.65 4.24
N SER A 48 10.84 -2.23 5.42
CA SER A 48 11.31 -3.58 5.75
C SER A 48 10.52 -4.69 5.04
N PHE A 49 9.35 -4.37 4.50
CA PHE A 49 8.54 -5.35 3.77
C PHE A 49 8.92 -5.38 2.30
N ARG A 50 9.21 -6.57 1.77
CA ARG A 50 9.47 -6.77 0.33
C ARG A 50 8.21 -6.48 -0.51
N TYR A 51 7.04 -6.81 0.04
CA TYR A 51 5.75 -6.60 -0.62
C TYR A 51 4.72 -6.00 0.35
N PRO A 52 4.79 -4.68 0.62
CA PRO A 52 3.89 -4.02 1.59
C PRO A 52 2.42 -3.99 1.16
N LEU A 53 2.11 -4.34 -0.09
CA LEU A 53 0.76 -4.45 -0.64
C LEU A 53 0.27 -5.90 -0.73
N ALA A 54 0.85 -6.82 0.04
CA ALA A 54 0.36 -8.20 0.09
C ALA A 54 -1.05 -8.24 0.69
N GLY A 55 -2.01 -8.79 -0.05
CA GLY A 55 -3.38 -8.96 0.40
C GLY A 55 -3.59 -10.19 1.30
N GLU A 56 -2.59 -11.07 1.35
CA GLU A 56 -2.64 -12.27 2.19
C GLU A 56 -1.91 -12.03 3.51
N TYR A 57 -2.65 -12.03 4.59
CA TYR A 57 -2.10 -11.90 5.94
C TYR A 57 -2.90 -12.73 6.94
N ALA A 58 -2.20 -13.19 7.96
CA ALA A 58 -2.77 -13.86 9.11
C ALA A 58 -2.60 -13.00 10.36
N LEU A 59 -3.68 -12.77 11.08
CA LEU A 59 -3.71 -11.96 12.29
C LEU A 59 -4.30 -12.75 13.44
N LYS A 60 -3.83 -12.47 14.66
CA LYS A 60 -4.55 -12.96 15.85
C LYS A 60 -5.95 -12.34 15.90
N LYS A 61 -6.94 -13.14 16.26
CA LYS A 61 -8.37 -12.77 16.28
C LYS A 61 -8.65 -11.49 17.10
N ASN A 62 -7.97 -11.29 18.20
CA ASN A 62 -8.13 -10.09 19.01
C ASN A 62 -7.70 -8.82 18.28
N LEU A 63 -6.63 -8.89 17.46
CA LEU A 63 -6.18 -7.76 16.66
C LEU A 63 -7.23 -7.32 15.63
N LEU A 64 -7.85 -8.28 14.96
CA LEU A 64 -8.91 -8.00 13.96
C LEU A 64 -10.09 -7.22 14.56
N ARG A 65 -10.36 -7.36 15.85
CA ARG A 65 -11.48 -6.67 16.51
C ARG A 65 -11.21 -5.18 16.73
N ASP A 66 -9.94 -4.81 16.85
CA ASP A 66 -9.51 -3.46 17.23
C ASP A 66 -9.02 -2.64 16.03
N LEU A 67 -8.66 -3.31 14.92
CA LEU A 67 -8.13 -2.64 13.74
C LEU A 67 -9.15 -1.68 13.11
N ARG A 68 -8.64 -0.52 12.73
CA ARG A 68 -9.33 0.45 11.89
C ARG A 68 -8.73 0.35 10.50
N ILE A 69 -9.50 -0.09 9.55
CA ILE A 69 -9.04 -0.35 8.19
C ILE A 69 -9.59 0.68 7.21
N PRO A 70 -8.77 1.14 6.24
CA PRO A 70 -9.26 1.97 5.15
C PRO A 70 -10.29 1.22 4.29
N SER A 71 -11.18 1.97 3.65
CA SER A 71 -12.18 1.44 2.71
C SER A 71 -11.77 1.64 1.25
N ASP A 72 -10.51 1.92 0.99
CA ASP A 72 -9.95 2.22 -0.33
C ASP A 72 -8.70 1.37 -0.61
N TRP A 73 -8.00 1.65 -1.72
CA TRP A 73 -6.76 0.95 -2.09
C TRP A 73 -5.56 1.19 -1.15
N GLY A 74 -5.73 2.01 -0.14
CA GLY A 74 -4.77 2.15 0.96
C GLY A 74 -4.90 1.08 2.04
N LEU A 75 -5.70 0.02 1.82
CA LEU A 75 -6.03 -1.02 2.80
C LEU A 75 -4.80 -1.64 3.45
N GLU A 76 -3.88 -2.17 2.66
CA GLU A 76 -2.70 -2.88 3.15
C GLU A 76 -1.78 -1.93 3.92
N ILE A 77 -1.49 -0.75 3.35
CA ILE A 77 -0.68 0.28 4.02
C ILE A 77 -1.35 0.75 5.31
N GLY A 78 -2.67 0.89 5.31
CA GLY A 78 -3.44 1.26 6.50
C GLY A 78 -3.38 0.21 7.59
N ILE A 79 -3.50 -1.08 7.26
CA ILE A 79 -3.35 -2.19 8.22
C ILE A 79 -1.94 -2.20 8.80
N LEU A 80 -0.91 -2.08 7.98
CA LEU A 80 0.48 -1.99 8.45
C LEU A 80 0.70 -0.78 9.36
N SER A 81 0.09 0.37 9.02
CA SER A 81 0.15 1.60 9.83
C SER A 81 -0.49 1.43 11.20
N GLU A 82 -1.65 0.76 11.28
CA GLU A 82 -2.32 0.46 12.54
C GLU A 82 -1.51 -0.54 13.38
N LEU A 83 -0.89 -1.52 12.75
CA LEU A 83 -0.03 -2.49 13.44
C LEU A 83 1.22 -1.81 14.01
N GLN A 84 1.89 -0.97 13.21
CA GLN A 84 3.05 -0.22 13.67
C GLN A 84 2.72 0.71 14.83
N ARG A 85 1.54 1.35 14.79
CA ARG A 85 1.09 2.27 15.84
C ARG A 85 0.78 1.57 17.16
N ASN A 86 0.13 0.42 17.11
CA ASN A 86 -0.46 -0.22 18.27
C ASN A 86 0.37 -1.39 18.81
N TYR A 87 1.32 -1.90 18.04
CA TYR A 87 2.06 -3.12 18.36
C TYR A 87 3.54 -3.00 18.02
N SER A 88 4.35 -3.81 18.65
CA SER A 88 5.78 -3.88 18.34
C SER A 88 6.02 -4.57 16.99
N SER A 89 6.92 -4.03 16.17
CA SER A 89 7.38 -4.63 14.92
C SER A 89 7.93 -6.06 15.11
N LYS A 90 8.47 -6.37 16.30
CA LYS A 90 8.95 -7.72 16.67
C LYS A 90 7.85 -8.79 16.66
N LEU A 91 6.59 -8.38 16.64
CA LEU A 91 5.43 -9.28 16.59
C LEU A 91 4.95 -9.56 15.18
N CYS A 92 5.53 -8.90 14.18
CA CYS A 92 5.27 -9.12 12.76
C CYS A 92 6.30 -10.06 12.16
N CYS A 93 5.90 -10.81 11.15
CA CYS A 93 6.81 -11.60 10.33
C CYS A 93 6.35 -11.59 8.87
N GLN A 94 7.30 -11.81 7.99
CA GLN A 94 7.08 -12.03 6.57
C GLN A 94 7.34 -13.51 6.28
N VAL A 95 6.56 -14.11 5.40
CA VAL A 95 6.66 -15.54 5.08
C VAL A 95 6.51 -15.73 3.58
N ASP A 96 7.46 -16.39 2.98
CA ASP A 96 7.38 -16.85 1.60
C ASP A 96 6.44 -18.05 1.50
N LEU A 97 5.35 -17.93 0.75
CA LEU A 97 4.32 -18.98 0.68
C LEU A 97 4.39 -19.82 -0.59
N ALA A 98 4.89 -19.28 -1.70
CA ALA A 98 4.94 -19.98 -2.97
C ALA A 98 6.01 -19.41 -3.90
N ASP A 99 6.54 -20.25 -4.79
CA ASP A 99 7.48 -19.84 -5.84
C ASP A 99 6.77 -19.19 -7.03
N HIS A 100 5.49 -19.52 -7.24
CA HIS A 100 4.64 -18.95 -8.29
C HIS A 100 3.29 -18.53 -7.72
N TYR A 101 2.91 -17.28 -8.01
CA TYR A 101 1.60 -16.76 -7.65
C TYR A 101 1.13 -15.78 -8.72
N ASP A 102 0.07 -16.14 -9.41
CA ASP A 102 -0.57 -15.29 -10.39
C ASP A 102 -1.57 -14.34 -9.70
N HIS A 103 -1.61 -13.09 -10.15
CA HIS A 103 -2.58 -12.13 -9.69
C HIS A 103 -3.04 -11.22 -10.83
N LYS A 104 -4.26 -10.73 -10.71
CA LYS A 104 -4.87 -9.85 -11.70
C LYS A 104 -4.12 -8.51 -11.77
N HIS A 105 -3.68 -8.16 -12.97
CA HIS A 105 -3.13 -6.85 -13.25
C HIS A 105 -4.25 -5.83 -13.50
N GLN A 106 -4.08 -4.61 -12.97
CA GLN A 106 -4.96 -3.49 -13.25
C GLN A 106 -4.44 -2.71 -14.47
N ASP A 107 -5.37 -2.16 -15.25
CA ASP A 107 -5.03 -1.29 -16.38
C ASP A 107 -4.48 0.06 -15.91
N LEU A 108 -3.69 0.74 -16.75
CA LEU A 108 -3.09 2.03 -16.44
C LEU A 108 -4.14 3.10 -16.12
N SER A 109 -5.24 3.15 -16.89
CA SER A 109 -6.34 4.10 -16.73
C SER A 109 -5.88 5.56 -16.71
N GLU A 110 -5.11 5.96 -17.74
CA GLU A 110 -4.54 7.31 -17.85
C GLU A 110 -5.61 8.39 -17.90
N ASP A 111 -6.71 8.14 -18.61
CA ASP A 111 -7.81 9.10 -18.84
C ASP A 111 -8.83 9.14 -17.67
N ASP A 112 -8.86 8.15 -16.81
CA ASP A 112 -9.84 8.06 -15.72
C ASP A 112 -9.17 7.79 -14.36
N LYS A 113 -8.89 8.87 -13.64
CA LYS A 113 -8.28 8.81 -12.29
C LYS A 113 -9.15 8.12 -11.23
N SER A 114 -10.40 7.81 -11.55
CA SER A 114 -11.30 7.10 -10.63
C SER A 114 -11.16 5.58 -10.68
N LYS A 115 -10.34 5.04 -11.60
CA LYS A 115 -10.19 3.61 -11.87
C LYS A 115 -8.73 3.17 -11.96
N GLY A 116 -8.53 1.85 -12.01
CA GLY A 116 -7.27 1.20 -12.31
C GLY A 116 -6.09 1.67 -11.45
N LEU A 117 -4.92 1.70 -12.05
CA LEU A 117 -3.68 2.09 -11.36
C LEU A 117 -3.66 3.55 -10.93
N SER A 118 -4.35 4.45 -11.62
CA SER A 118 -4.47 5.84 -11.22
C SER A 118 -5.14 5.97 -9.86
N ARG A 119 -6.28 5.31 -9.66
CA ARG A 119 -6.99 5.27 -8.38
C ARG A 119 -6.15 4.65 -7.28
N MET A 120 -5.54 3.49 -7.56
CA MET A 120 -4.66 2.82 -6.59
C MET A 120 -3.53 3.75 -6.12
N THR A 121 -2.84 4.42 -7.05
CA THR A 121 -1.75 5.35 -6.74
C THR A 121 -2.20 6.46 -5.80
N ILE A 122 -3.34 7.08 -6.10
CA ILE A 122 -3.89 8.17 -5.30
C ILE A 122 -4.22 7.68 -3.88
N ASP A 123 -4.96 6.59 -3.75
CA ASP A 123 -5.40 6.07 -2.46
C ASP A 123 -4.22 5.58 -1.59
N ILE A 124 -3.25 4.86 -2.18
CA ILE A 124 -2.04 4.41 -1.50
C ILE A 124 -1.19 5.61 -1.04
N THR A 125 -0.97 6.59 -1.92
CA THR A 125 -0.21 7.80 -1.57
C THR A 125 -0.89 8.54 -0.41
N LYS A 126 -2.21 8.72 -0.45
CA LYS A 126 -2.98 9.33 0.64
C LYS A 126 -2.85 8.56 1.96
N ALA A 127 -2.77 7.22 1.92
CA ALA A 127 -2.55 6.41 3.11
C ALA A 127 -1.21 6.75 3.79
N PHE A 128 -0.12 6.90 3.03
CA PHE A 128 1.17 7.37 3.54
C PHE A 128 1.08 8.78 4.12
N LEU A 129 0.50 9.72 3.38
CA LEU A 129 0.39 11.13 3.81
C LEU A 129 -0.41 11.25 5.12
N ARG A 130 -1.55 10.56 5.22
CA ARG A 130 -2.36 10.53 6.46
C ARG A 130 -1.55 10.02 7.65
N LYS A 131 -0.82 8.92 7.48
CA LYS A 131 -0.02 8.36 8.57
C LYS A 131 1.10 9.31 8.98
N MET A 132 1.84 9.86 8.04
CA MET A 132 2.92 10.80 8.34
C MET A 132 2.40 12.08 8.99
N ALA A 133 1.24 12.59 8.56
CA ALA A 133 0.60 13.74 9.21
C ALA A 133 0.23 13.45 10.67
N THR A 134 -0.20 12.23 11.01
CA THR A 134 -0.45 11.84 12.41
C THR A 134 0.83 11.76 13.25
N GLN A 135 2.00 11.78 12.63
CA GLN A 135 3.32 11.82 13.27
C GLN A 135 3.90 13.25 13.31
N GLY A 136 3.12 14.25 12.90
CA GLY A 136 3.51 15.65 12.95
C GLY A 136 4.19 16.18 11.69
N HIS A 137 4.27 15.41 10.61
CA HIS A 137 4.79 15.93 9.34
C HIS A 137 3.78 16.88 8.69
N ILE A 138 4.25 18.07 8.33
CA ILE A 138 3.46 19.10 7.66
C ILE A 138 3.69 19.00 6.17
N PHE A 139 2.60 18.97 5.40
CA PHE A 139 2.63 18.95 3.94
C PHE A 139 2.08 20.25 3.37
N THR A 140 2.75 20.75 2.33
CA THR A 140 2.35 21.91 1.55
C THR A 140 2.34 21.57 0.06
N GLU A 141 1.82 22.44 -0.79
CA GLU A 141 1.90 22.23 -2.24
C GLU A 141 3.34 22.11 -2.73
N GLU A 142 4.26 22.88 -2.15
CA GLU A 142 5.70 22.86 -2.48
C GLU A 142 6.32 21.51 -2.11
N SER A 143 5.94 20.96 -0.96
CA SER A 143 6.42 19.62 -0.54
C SER A 143 5.99 18.53 -1.53
N PHE A 144 4.78 18.62 -2.10
CA PHE A 144 4.34 17.65 -3.12
C PHE A 144 5.05 17.83 -4.46
N ARG A 145 5.36 19.05 -4.87
CA ARG A 145 6.18 19.29 -6.08
C ARG A 145 7.57 18.68 -5.92
N THR A 146 8.17 18.88 -4.74
CA THR A 146 9.48 18.29 -4.41
C THR A 146 9.39 16.77 -4.30
N LEU A 147 8.33 16.23 -3.69
CA LEU A 147 8.08 14.80 -3.60
C LEU A 147 7.94 14.17 -4.99
N LYS A 148 7.16 14.80 -5.90
CA LYS A 148 7.03 14.34 -7.28
C LYS A 148 8.39 14.23 -7.97
N ALA A 149 9.20 15.28 -7.90
CA ALA A 149 10.52 15.29 -8.55
C ALA A 149 11.47 14.24 -7.96
N THR A 150 11.48 14.10 -6.62
CA THR A 150 12.30 13.11 -5.93
C THR A 150 11.85 11.69 -6.24
N TYR A 151 10.54 11.45 -6.20
CA TYR A 151 9.95 10.17 -6.57
C TYR A 151 10.27 9.78 -8.01
N PHE A 152 10.05 10.69 -8.97
CA PHE A 152 10.29 10.43 -10.39
C PHE A 152 11.74 9.98 -10.61
N ARG A 153 12.72 10.72 -10.07
CA ARG A 153 14.13 10.33 -10.17
C ARG A 153 14.39 8.97 -9.53
N LYS A 154 13.84 8.72 -8.34
CA LYS A 154 14.01 7.43 -7.66
C LYS A 154 13.38 6.29 -8.44
N ALA A 155 12.21 6.48 -9.00
CA ALA A 155 11.51 5.45 -9.78
C ALA A 155 12.29 5.07 -11.05
N LEU A 156 12.91 6.04 -11.74
CA LEU A 156 13.79 5.76 -12.87
C LEU A 156 15.04 4.96 -12.46
N GLU A 157 15.66 5.28 -11.31
CA GLU A 157 16.77 4.49 -10.77
C GLU A 157 16.35 3.03 -10.50
N TYR A 158 15.13 2.81 -10.03
CA TYR A 158 14.58 1.46 -9.84
C TYR A 158 14.28 0.74 -11.14
N ILE A 159 13.84 1.44 -12.20
CA ILE A 159 13.67 0.86 -13.53
C ILE A 159 15.01 0.31 -14.04
N ASP A 160 16.11 1.07 -13.89
CA ASP A 160 17.44 0.61 -14.28
C ASP A 160 17.85 -0.66 -13.50
N ILE A 161 17.60 -0.70 -12.18
CA ILE A 161 17.87 -1.89 -11.35
C ILE A 161 17.05 -3.09 -11.86
N TYR A 162 15.76 -2.90 -12.13
CA TYR A 162 14.90 -3.99 -12.61
C TYR A 162 15.22 -4.43 -14.04
N LYS A 163 15.74 -3.53 -14.86
CA LYS A 163 16.26 -3.86 -16.20
C LYS A 163 17.46 -4.82 -16.10
N ASP A 164 18.38 -4.53 -15.18
CA ASP A 164 19.53 -5.40 -14.94
C ASP A 164 19.09 -6.75 -14.32
N ASP A 165 18.18 -6.72 -13.36
CA ASP A 165 17.56 -7.93 -12.81
C ASP A 165 16.88 -8.77 -13.90
N ALA A 166 16.12 -8.14 -14.81
CA ALA A 166 15.48 -8.82 -15.92
C ALA A 166 16.52 -9.53 -16.80
N LYS A 167 17.56 -8.81 -17.19
CA LYS A 167 18.62 -9.32 -18.06
C LYS A 167 19.33 -10.52 -17.44
N ILE A 168 19.67 -10.44 -16.13
CA ILE A 168 20.33 -11.54 -15.41
C ILE A 168 19.45 -12.79 -15.37
N ASN A 169 18.13 -12.62 -15.25
CA ASN A 169 17.18 -13.71 -15.12
C ASN A 169 16.54 -14.14 -16.45
N GLY A 170 17.00 -13.61 -17.59
CA GLY A 170 16.48 -13.97 -18.91
C GLY A 170 15.03 -13.53 -19.15
N LEU A 171 14.60 -12.46 -18.48
CA LEU A 171 13.23 -11.93 -18.55
C LEU A 171 13.15 -10.75 -19.53
N SER A 172 11.98 -10.56 -20.10
CA SER A 172 11.67 -9.34 -20.87
C SER A 172 11.07 -8.26 -19.99
N LEU A 173 11.55 -7.03 -20.12
CA LEU A 173 10.97 -5.85 -19.46
C LEU A 173 10.73 -4.76 -20.52
N ASP A 174 9.50 -4.31 -20.63
CA ASP A 174 9.13 -3.17 -21.47
C ASP A 174 9.44 -1.87 -20.74
N ILE A 175 10.64 -1.34 -20.98
CA ILE A 175 11.13 -0.11 -20.33
C ILE A 175 10.20 1.08 -20.61
N ASN A 176 9.71 1.21 -21.86
CA ASN A 176 8.82 2.32 -22.23
C ASN A 176 7.50 2.28 -21.44
N LEU A 177 6.94 1.08 -21.24
CA LEU A 177 5.74 0.90 -20.43
C LEU A 177 6.00 1.19 -18.95
N GLU A 178 7.17 0.81 -18.41
CA GLU A 178 7.56 1.11 -17.04
C GLU A 178 7.74 2.62 -16.83
N GLU A 179 8.41 3.32 -17.74
CA GLU A 179 8.58 4.78 -17.70
C GLU A 179 7.24 5.52 -17.77
N LYS A 180 6.36 5.18 -18.72
CA LYS A 180 4.99 5.73 -18.78
C LYS A 180 4.20 5.49 -17.50
N THR A 181 4.37 4.32 -16.89
CA THR A 181 3.74 4.02 -15.61
C THR A 181 4.26 4.93 -14.49
N VAL A 182 5.56 5.20 -14.47
CA VAL A 182 6.19 6.10 -13.49
C VAL A 182 5.72 7.54 -13.70
N GLU A 183 5.60 8.01 -14.95
CA GLU A 183 5.02 9.33 -15.28
C GLU A 183 3.60 9.47 -14.74
N LEU A 184 2.75 8.47 -14.99
CA LEU A 184 1.37 8.43 -14.47
C LEU A 184 1.35 8.48 -12.94
N PHE A 185 2.20 7.70 -12.28
CA PHE A 185 2.26 7.69 -10.82
C PHE A 185 2.75 9.03 -10.26
N ALA A 186 3.72 9.67 -10.90
CA ALA A 186 4.21 10.99 -10.50
C ALA A 186 3.11 12.07 -10.56
N GLU A 187 2.29 12.07 -11.62
CA GLU A 187 1.11 12.97 -11.72
C GLU A 187 0.06 12.66 -10.64
N ASN A 188 -0.15 11.39 -10.36
CA ASN A 188 -1.13 10.96 -9.35
C ASN A 188 -0.67 11.26 -7.92
N ILE A 189 0.63 11.32 -7.64
CA ILE A 189 1.17 11.81 -6.36
C ILE A 189 0.76 13.27 -6.11
N ILE A 190 0.84 14.14 -7.13
CA ILE A 190 0.35 15.53 -7.03
C ILE A 190 -1.16 15.55 -6.78
N SER A 191 -1.92 14.73 -7.51
CA SER A 191 -3.38 14.64 -7.34
C SER A 191 -3.76 14.17 -5.92
N ALA A 192 -3.03 13.18 -5.40
CA ALA A 192 -3.18 12.70 -4.03
C ALA A 192 -2.87 13.78 -2.99
N GLY A 193 -1.78 14.53 -3.19
CA GLY A 193 -1.39 15.64 -2.32
C GLY A 193 -2.44 16.75 -2.27
N LYS A 194 -2.96 17.18 -3.42
CA LYS A 194 -4.03 18.19 -3.49
C LYS A 194 -5.31 17.71 -2.81
N SER A 195 -5.73 16.47 -3.07
CA SER A 195 -6.89 15.86 -2.40
C SER A 195 -6.67 15.76 -0.89
N PHE A 196 -5.46 15.39 -0.44
CA PHE A 196 -5.11 15.31 0.97
C PHE A 196 -5.18 16.69 1.65
N LEU A 197 -4.66 17.75 1.03
CA LEU A 197 -4.72 19.12 1.61
C LEU A 197 -6.15 19.63 1.73
N SER A 198 -7.00 19.34 0.73
CA SER A 198 -8.39 19.78 0.75
C SER A 198 -9.25 18.98 1.74
N GLN A 199 -9.02 17.68 1.85
CA GLN A 199 -9.83 16.77 2.67
C GLN A 199 -8.95 15.64 3.27
N PRO A 200 -8.18 15.90 4.32
CA PRO A 200 -7.25 14.90 4.89
C PRO A 200 -7.96 13.66 5.45
N MET A 201 -9.25 13.78 5.79
CA MET A 201 -10.09 12.71 6.34
C MET A 201 -11.27 12.35 5.40
N GLU A 202 -11.11 12.55 4.09
CA GLU A 202 -12.16 12.33 3.09
C GLU A 202 -12.88 10.97 3.22
N LYS A 203 -12.13 9.92 3.55
CA LYS A 203 -12.67 8.58 3.80
C LYS A 203 -12.28 8.13 5.19
N PRO A 204 -13.22 8.15 6.13
CA PRO A 204 -12.96 7.63 7.46
C PRO A 204 -12.68 6.13 7.40
N PHE A 205 -11.88 5.65 8.31
CA PHE A 205 -11.67 4.22 8.51
C PHE A 205 -13.00 3.51 8.79
N ILE A 206 -13.14 2.29 8.30
CA ILE A 206 -14.23 1.41 8.71
C ILE A 206 -14.14 1.24 10.23
N PRO A 207 -15.26 1.39 10.96
CA PRO A 207 -15.27 1.19 12.40
C PRO A 207 -14.75 -0.20 12.78
N SER A 208 -13.95 -0.29 13.84
CA SER A 208 -13.55 -1.58 14.38
C SER A 208 -14.76 -2.39 14.85
N TRP A 209 -14.65 -3.72 14.80
CA TRP A 209 -15.71 -4.60 15.33
C TRP A 209 -16.04 -4.31 16.78
N GLN A 210 -15.07 -3.95 17.61
CA GLN A 210 -15.27 -3.57 18.98
C GLN A 210 -16.17 -2.32 19.10
N ARG A 211 -15.94 -1.31 18.27
CA ARG A 211 -16.78 -0.11 18.24
C ARG A 211 -18.21 -0.41 17.81
N ILE A 212 -18.38 -1.30 16.82
CA ILE A 212 -19.71 -1.74 16.37
C ILE A 212 -20.44 -2.46 17.50
N GLU A 213 -19.78 -3.37 18.20
CA GLU A 213 -20.38 -4.13 19.29
C GLU A 213 -20.77 -3.23 20.47
N TYR A 214 -19.98 -2.18 20.80
CA TYR A 214 -20.37 -1.18 21.79
C TYR A 214 -21.57 -0.34 21.36
N ALA A 215 -21.64 0.03 20.09
CA ALA A 215 -22.77 0.84 19.56
C ALA A 215 -24.05 0.00 19.38
N SER A 216 -23.92 -1.30 19.14
CA SER A 216 -25.03 -2.23 18.92
C SER A 216 -24.72 -3.60 19.58
N PRO A 217 -24.95 -3.74 20.88
CA PRO A 217 -24.66 -5.01 21.59
C PRO A 217 -25.35 -6.20 20.94
N GLY A 218 -24.61 -7.28 20.76
CA GLY A 218 -25.10 -8.51 20.10
C GLY A 218 -25.11 -8.47 18.58
N PHE A 219 -24.55 -7.42 17.94
CA PHE A 219 -24.48 -7.31 16.48
C PHE A 219 -23.78 -8.50 15.81
N ILE A 220 -22.65 -8.95 16.38
CA ILE A 220 -21.90 -10.11 15.85
C ILE A 220 -22.75 -11.38 15.89
N LYS A 221 -23.57 -11.55 16.91
CA LYS A 221 -24.49 -12.71 16.99
C LYS A 221 -25.56 -12.64 15.89
N LYS A 222 -26.15 -11.46 15.67
CA LYS A 222 -27.15 -11.24 14.60
C LYS A 222 -26.53 -11.47 13.21
N LEU A 223 -25.30 -10.97 12.98
CA LEU A 223 -24.58 -11.21 11.73
C LEU A 223 -24.37 -12.71 11.46
N ARG A 224 -23.94 -13.48 12.47
CA ARG A 224 -23.77 -14.93 12.33
C ARG A 224 -25.09 -15.64 12.02
N GLN A 225 -26.17 -15.24 12.65
CA GLN A 225 -27.48 -15.79 12.37
C GLN A 225 -27.93 -15.51 10.94
N ALA A 226 -27.73 -14.27 10.44
CA ALA A 226 -28.03 -13.93 9.05
C ALA A 226 -27.20 -14.76 8.06
N VAL A 227 -25.88 -14.90 8.29
CA VAL A 227 -25.02 -15.75 7.45
C VAL A 227 -25.46 -17.22 7.44
N THR A 228 -25.94 -17.75 8.58
CA THR A 228 -26.47 -19.14 8.61
C THR A 228 -27.75 -19.24 7.79
N GLN A 229 -28.66 -18.26 7.90
CA GLN A 229 -29.91 -18.23 7.15
C GLN A 229 -29.72 -18.09 5.64
N ASP A 230 -28.67 -17.36 5.21
CA ASP A 230 -28.35 -17.19 3.79
C ASP A 230 -27.70 -18.43 3.15
N ASN A 231 -27.20 -19.35 3.97
CA ASN A 231 -26.56 -20.60 3.51
C ASN A 231 -27.48 -21.83 3.57
N ASP A 232 -28.68 -21.72 4.14
CA ASP A 232 -29.75 -22.73 4.16
C ASP A 232 -30.71 -22.54 2.97
#